data_8b3b3c1cd9bd6f8eca15037487d6dd0f
#
_entry.id   8b3b3c1cd9bd6f8eca15037487d6dd0f
#
_cell.length_a   1.000
_cell.length_b   1.000
_cell.length_c   1.000
_cell.angle_alpha   90.00
_cell.angle_beta   90.00
_cell.angle_gamma   90.00
#
_symmetry.space_group_name_H-M   'P 1'
#
loop_
_entity.id
_entity.type
_entity.pdbx_description
1 polymer ?
#
loop_
_entity_poly.entity_id
_entity_poly.type
_entity_poly.pdbx_seq_one_letter_code
_entity_poly.pdbx_strand_id
1 'polypeptide(L)'
;MAFEGLSEKLNSVFKGLRGKGRLTEEDIKLAMREVRMALLEADVSYKVVKDFVAKVSERAVGAEVLDSLTPAQQVIKIVNEELTALMGGANARLTFANNPPTVVMMVGLQGAGKTTNVAKLAGLLRRQGKRPLLAACAVYRPAAITQLQVVGAQLGLPVFEMGQIDPVTIAVEAVKYARDHGNDIVFLDTAGRLHIDEQLMDELKRVKAAVKPNEILLVVDAMTGQDAVNAATAFDEALGIDGVVLTKLDGDARGGAALSIRAATGKPIKYIGTGEKLDMLEPFHPDRMASRILGMGDVLSLIEKAEQHVDEEKAKKLEEKLKKNRFTLTDYYEQLVQLRGMGDLSQLAEMMPGGMGKQLAGAEIDPKVMAHTEAIILSMTPEERENPKLLGASRKKRVAAGCGLEVVDVNRLLKQFEMMQDLVKQMTRGRMPKGLGGFGGKGGMSRMHGFGRKKRFK
;
A
#
# COMPACT_ATOMS: atom_id res chain seq x y z
N MET A 1 6.89 2.59 -8.82
CA MET A 1 6.07 1.68 -7.97
C MET A 1 6.99 0.86 -7.08
N ALA A 2 6.57 0.57 -5.84
CA ALA A 2 7.38 -0.23 -4.93
C ALA A 2 7.68 -1.61 -5.52
N PHE A 3 8.95 -2.00 -5.54
CA PHE A 3 9.43 -3.31 -6.02
C PHE A 3 9.16 -3.64 -7.50
N GLU A 4 8.76 -2.69 -8.34
CA GLU A 4 8.36 -2.96 -9.73
C GLU A 4 9.44 -3.68 -10.52
N GLY A 5 10.67 -3.20 -10.46
CA GLY A 5 11.80 -3.82 -11.17
C GLY A 5 12.10 -5.25 -10.70
N LEU A 6 12.04 -5.49 -9.39
CA LEU A 6 12.22 -6.83 -8.83
C LEU A 6 11.05 -7.75 -9.19
N SER A 7 9.83 -7.25 -9.07
CA SER A 7 8.61 -8.00 -9.39
C SER A 7 8.56 -8.43 -10.86
N GLU A 8 8.89 -7.54 -11.80
CA GLU A 8 8.90 -7.88 -13.24
C GLU A 8 9.91 -9.00 -13.57
N LYS A 9 11.12 -8.91 -12.99
CA LYS A 9 12.15 -9.93 -13.19
C LYS A 9 11.76 -11.28 -12.62
N LEU A 10 11.29 -11.32 -11.36
CA LEU A 10 10.84 -12.56 -10.74
C LEU A 10 9.64 -13.16 -11.47
N ASN A 11 8.68 -12.34 -11.90
CA ASN A 11 7.56 -12.81 -12.72
C ASN A 11 7.97 -13.42 -14.04
N SER A 12 9.01 -12.86 -14.70
CA SER A 12 9.58 -13.42 -15.93
C SER A 12 10.15 -14.81 -15.70
N VAL A 13 10.95 -14.97 -14.63
CA VAL A 13 11.53 -16.28 -14.23
C VAL A 13 10.41 -17.31 -13.98
N PHE A 14 9.41 -16.96 -13.21
CA PHE A 14 8.32 -17.88 -12.85
C PHE A 14 7.37 -18.18 -14.02
N LYS A 15 7.23 -17.27 -14.98
CA LYS A 15 6.54 -17.58 -16.26
C LYS A 15 7.24 -18.69 -17.02
N GLY A 16 8.58 -18.67 -17.07
CA GLY A 16 9.37 -19.73 -17.69
C GLY A 16 9.15 -21.09 -17.05
N LEU A 17 9.02 -21.13 -15.71
CA LEU A 17 8.74 -22.37 -14.97
C LEU A 17 7.32 -22.88 -15.19
N ARG A 18 6.31 -22.00 -15.21
CA ARG A 18 4.89 -22.38 -15.37
C ARG A 18 4.59 -23.07 -16.71
N GLY A 19 5.38 -22.79 -17.74
CA GLY A 19 5.23 -23.43 -19.05
C GLY A 19 5.73 -24.86 -19.12
N LYS A 20 6.43 -25.37 -18.07
CA LYS A 20 6.99 -26.71 -18.02
C LYS A 20 6.11 -27.63 -17.19
N GLY A 21 5.61 -28.73 -17.77
CA GLY A 21 4.75 -29.69 -17.09
C GLY A 21 5.47 -30.52 -16.01
N ARG A 22 6.79 -30.70 -16.19
CA ARG A 22 7.70 -31.29 -15.17
C ARG A 22 8.91 -30.38 -15.05
N LEU A 23 9.48 -30.28 -13.85
CA LEU A 23 10.72 -29.56 -13.59
C LEU A 23 11.84 -30.56 -13.32
N THR A 24 13.01 -30.27 -13.84
CA THR A 24 14.24 -30.96 -13.51
C THR A 24 15.05 -30.15 -12.50
N GLU A 25 16.01 -30.78 -11.83
CA GLU A 25 16.95 -30.04 -10.98
C GLU A 25 17.70 -28.93 -11.73
N GLU A 26 18.00 -29.14 -13.01
CA GLU A 26 18.65 -28.13 -13.86
C GLU A 26 17.74 -26.93 -14.09
N ASP A 27 16.45 -27.14 -14.31
CA ASP A 27 15.46 -26.06 -14.45
C ASP A 27 15.38 -25.20 -13.19
N ILE A 28 15.40 -25.86 -12.02
CA ILE A 28 15.40 -25.16 -10.73
C ILE A 28 16.70 -24.39 -10.51
N LYS A 29 17.87 -25.00 -10.82
CA LYS A 29 19.17 -24.32 -10.71
C LYS A 29 19.24 -23.09 -11.63
N LEU A 30 18.74 -23.19 -12.86
CA LEU A 30 18.68 -22.08 -13.79
C LEU A 30 17.78 -20.96 -13.26
N ALA A 31 16.57 -21.29 -12.83
CA ALA A 31 15.63 -20.31 -12.25
C ALA A 31 16.22 -19.62 -11.02
N MET A 32 16.85 -20.36 -10.12
CA MET A 32 17.50 -19.81 -8.93
C MET A 32 18.68 -18.90 -9.25
N ARG A 33 19.39 -19.17 -10.35
CA ARG A 33 20.42 -18.25 -10.86
C ARG A 33 19.81 -16.92 -11.31
N GLU A 34 18.70 -16.95 -12.00
CA GLU A 34 17.99 -15.74 -12.45
C GLU A 34 17.39 -14.98 -11.24
N VAL A 35 16.77 -15.69 -10.27
CA VAL A 35 16.30 -15.11 -9.00
C VAL A 35 17.44 -14.43 -8.26
N ARG A 36 18.63 -15.07 -8.19
CA ARG A 36 19.83 -14.47 -7.59
C ARG A 36 20.20 -13.16 -8.25
N MET A 37 20.22 -13.14 -9.59
CA MET A 37 20.56 -11.92 -10.34
C MET A 37 19.53 -10.82 -10.10
N ALA A 38 18.24 -11.14 -10.11
CA ALA A 38 17.17 -10.20 -9.85
C ALA A 38 17.28 -9.55 -8.45
N LEU A 39 17.59 -10.33 -7.42
CA LEU A 39 17.79 -9.82 -6.06
C LEU A 39 19.05 -8.96 -5.91
N LEU A 40 20.16 -9.33 -6.58
CA LEU A 40 21.39 -8.52 -6.58
C LEU A 40 21.18 -7.19 -7.28
N GLU A 41 20.49 -7.18 -8.42
CA GLU A 41 20.15 -5.95 -9.15
C GLU A 41 19.16 -5.06 -8.39
N ALA A 42 18.39 -5.67 -7.46
CA ALA A 42 17.54 -4.95 -6.54
C ALA A 42 18.29 -4.41 -5.29
N ASP A 43 19.61 -4.39 -5.29
CA ASP A 43 20.45 -3.94 -4.16
C ASP A 43 20.30 -4.78 -2.87
N VAL A 44 19.87 -6.04 -2.97
CA VAL A 44 19.89 -6.95 -1.82
C VAL A 44 21.32 -7.39 -1.54
N SER A 45 21.73 -7.39 -0.28
CA SER A 45 23.10 -7.75 0.09
C SER A 45 23.46 -9.18 -0.35
N TYR A 46 24.68 -9.36 -0.85
CA TYR A 46 25.15 -10.65 -1.39
C TYR A 46 24.98 -11.82 -0.40
N LYS A 47 25.26 -11.59 0.88
CA LYS A 47 25.10 -12.61 1.93
C LYS A 47 23.65 -13.06 2.03
N VAL A 48 22.72 -12.12 2.08
CA VAL A 48 21.28 -12.40 2.16
C VAL A 48 20.81 -13.19 0.93
N VAL A 49 21.24 -12.75 -0.26
CA VAL A 49 20.88 -13.43 -1.51
C VAL A 49 21.42 -14.86 -1.56
N LYS A 50 22.67 -15.06 -1.14
CA LYS A 50 23.29 -16.38 -1.09
C LYS A 50 22.51 -17.34 -0.18
N ASP A 51 22.20 -16.90 1.04
CA ASP A 51 21.50 -17.71 2.04
C ASP A 51 20.05 -18.00 1.59
N PHE A 52 19.37 -17.01 1.01
CA PHE A 52 18.03 -17.16 0.46
C PHE A 52 18.00 -18.20 -0.67
N VAL A 53 18.86 -18.04 -1.68
CA VAL A 53 18.91 -18.96 -2.84
C VAL A 53 19.27 -20.37 -2.40
N ALA A 54 20.16 -20.54 -1.42
CA ALA A 54 20.51 -21.85 -0.88
C ALA A 54 19.29 -22.55 -0.25
N LYS A 55 18.56 -21.85 0.63
CA LYS A 55 17.35 -22.37 1.28
C LYS A 55 16.25 -22.73 0.29
N VAL A 56 15.97 -21.83 -0.66
CA VAL A 56 14.97 -22.10 -1.70
C VAL A 56 15.38 -23.30 -2.55
N SER A 57 16.65 -23.37 -2.99
CA SER A 57 17.13 -24.47 -3.80
C SER A 57 17.04 -25.82 -3.10
N GLU A 58 17.43 -25.88 -1.84
CA GLU A 58 17.32 -27.10 -1.01
C GLU A 58 15.88 -27.61 -0.94
N ARG A 59 14.94 -26.73 -0.66
CA ARG A 59 13.51 -27.07 -0.57
C ARG A 59 12.91 -27.41 -1.95
N ALA A 60 13.32 -26.70 -3.01
CA ALA A 60 12.76 -26.83 -4.36
C ALA A 60 13.24 -28.11 -5.09
N VAL A 61 14.41 -28.66 -4.75
CA VAL A 61 14.95 -29.90 -5.35
C VAL A 61 14.39 -31.15 -4.65
N GLY A 62 13.62 -31.01 -3.59
CA GLY A 62 12.98 -32.13 -2.89
C GLY A 62 12.06 -32.96 -3.81
N ALA A 63 12.00 -34.27 -3.59
CA ALA A 63 11.18 -35.20 -4.36
C ALA A 63 9.70 -34.80 -4.42
N GLU A 64 9.16 -34.24 -3.33
CA GLU A 64 7.78 -33.74 -3.26
C GLU A 64 7.47 -32.67 -4.28
N VAL A 65 8.46 -31.84 -4.65
CA VAL A 65 8.30 -30.77 -5.65
C VAL A 65 8.46 -31.34 -7.06
N LEU A 66 9.48 -32.15 -7.29
CA LEU A 66 9.81 -32.70 -8.62
C LEU A 66 8.73 -33.68 -9.10
N ASP A 67 8.14 -34.47 -8.21
CA ASP A 67 7.09 -35.43 -8.50
C ASP A 67 5.67 -34.84 -8.44
N SER A 68 5.55 -33.57 -8.10
CA SER A 68 4.25 -32.87 -8.03
C SER A 68 3.61 -32.70 -9.41
N LEU A 69 2.28 -32.74 -9.48
CA LEU A 69 1.52 -32.37 -10.68
C LEU A 69 1.59 -30.89 -11.01
N THR A 70 2.03 -30.05 -10.05
CA THR A 70 2.16 -28.59 -10.21
C THR A 70 3.49 -28.07 -9.66
N PRO A 71 4.65 -28.60 -10.14
CA PRO A 71 5.95 -28.31 -9.53
C PRO A 71 6.32 -26.82 -9.56
N ALA A 72 5.98 -26.11 -10.62
CA ALA A 72 6.20 -24.66 -10.72
C ALA A 72 5.46 -23.86 -9.63
N GLN A 73 4.24 -24.26 -9.29
CA GLN A 73 3.46 -23.62 -8.23
C GLN A 73 4.07 -23.88 -6.85
N GLN A 74 4.61 -25.09 -6.63
CA GLN A 74 5.31 -25.43 -5.39
C GLN A 74 6.58 -24.60 -5.22
N VAL A 75 7.38 -24.43 -6.28
CA VAL A 75 8.57 -23.55 -6.24
C VAL A 75 8.18 -22.12 -5.91
N ILE A 76 7.15 -21.56 -6.56
CA ILE A 76 6.66 -20.20 -6.27
C ILE A 76 6.20 -20.06 -4.83
N LYS A 77 5.51 -21.07 -4.29
CA LYS A 77 5.08 -21.11 -2.89
C LYS A 77 6.29 -21.08 -1.95
N ILE A 78 7.31 -21.91 -2.21
CA ILE A 78 8.55 -21.93 -1.41
C ILE A 78 9.24 -20.57 -1.44
N VAL A 79 9.35 -19.95 -2.61
CA VAL A 79 9.93 -18.59 -2.74
C VAL A 79 9.12 -17.56 -1.95
N ASN A 80 7.79 -17.63 -1.97
CA ASN A 80 6.93 -16.73 -1.20
C ASN A 80 7.13 -16.90 0.31
N GLU A 81 7.21 -18.13 0.78
CA GLU A 81 7.44 -18.44 2.19
C GLU A 81 8.82 -17.97 2.67
N GLU A 82 9.87 -18.19 1.87
CA GLU A 82 11.22 -17.74 2.21
C GLU A 82 11.37 -16.22 2.14
N LEU A 83 10.72 -15.54 1.17
CA LEU A 83 10.66 -14.07 1.14
C LEU A 83 9.94 -13.52 2.38
N THR A 84 8.80 -14.11 2.74
CA THR A 84 8.05 -13.74 3.94
C THR A 84 8.90 -13.90 5.20
N ALA A 85 9.58 -15.03 5.34
CA ALA A 85 10.47 -15.30 6.46
C ALA A 85 11.66 -14.32 6.52
N LEU A 86 12.26 -14.01 5.37
CA LEU A 86 13.35 -13.04 5.25
C LEU A 86 12.93 -11.65 5.74
N MET A 87 11.69 -11.23 5.44
CA MET A 87 11.13 -9.94 5.87
C MET A 87 10.61 -9.93 7.31
N GLY A 88 10.59 -11.08 8.00
CA GLY A 88 10.23 -11.15 9.42
C GLY A 88 9.05 -12.05 9.77
N GLY A 89 8.44 -12.70 8.79
CA GLY A 89 7.36 -13.67 8.97
C GLY A 89 5.99 -13.06 9.26
N ALA A 90 5.87 -12.21 10.27
CA ALA A 90 4.62 -11.59 10.69
C ALA A 90 4.76 -10.08 10.92
N ASN A 91 3.63 -9.37 10.90
CA ASN A 91 3.60 -7.95 11.25
C ASN A 91 4.03 -7.71 12.70
N ALA A 92 4.96 -6.79 12.89
CA ALA A 92 5.41 -6.35 14.21
C ALA A 92 4.70 -5.05 14.61
N ARG A 93 3.85 -5.12 15.64
CA ARG A 93 3.11 -3.97 16.15
C ARG A 93 3.97 -3.12 17.09
N LEU A 94 3.52 -1.88 17.37
CA LEU A 94 4.09 -1.07 18.42
C LEU A 94 3.80 -1.68 19.79
N THR A 95 4.79 -1.58 20.67
CA THR A 95 4.67 -1.96 22.08
C THR A 95 4.15 -0.75 22.86
N PHE A 96 3.00 -0.90 23.50
CA PHE A 96 2.44 0.15 24.34
C PHE A 96 2.83 -0.05 25.80
N ALA A 97 3.07 1.06 26.50
CA ALA A 97 3.31 1.03 27.94
C ALA A 97 2.05 0.61 28.70
N ASN A 98 2.22 -0.15 29.77
CA ASN A 98 1.10 -0.49 30.67
C ASN A 98 0.55 0.78 31.37
N ASN A 99 1.43 1.71 31.69
CA ASN A 99 1.07 3.00 32.28
C ASN A 99 1.39 4.13 31.29
N PRO A 100 0.38 4.85 30.78
CA PRO A 100 0.58 5.97 29.87
C PRO A 100 1.45 7.10 30.47
N PRO A 101 2.15 7.85 29.60
CA PRO A 101 2.20 7.74 28.16
C PRO A 101 3.20 6.69 27.67
N THR A 102 2.92 6.09 26.52
CA THR A 102 3.91 5.36 25.74
C THR A 102 4.85 6.36 25.09
N VAL A 103 6.14 6.23 25.29
CA VAL A 103 7.15 7.12 24.67
C VAL A 103 7.76 6.44 23.45
N VAL A 104 7.59 7.04 22.28
CA VAL A 104 8.15 6.59 21.01
C VAL A 104 9.20 7.59 20.53
N MET A 105 10.44 7.15 20.44
CA MET A 105 11.56 7.98 19.99
C MET A 105 11.85 7.71 18.51
N MET A 106 11.69 8.73 17.65
CA MET A 106 11.94 8.62 16.22
C MET A 106 13.35 9.09 15.90
N VAL A 107 14.19 8.19 15.38
CA VAL A 107 15.59 8.45 15.06
C VAL A 107 15.89 8.21 13.57
N GLY A 108 17.02 8.71 13.06
CA GLY A 108 17.42 8.51 11.67
C GLY A 108 18.16 9.72 11.09
N LEU A 109 18.69 9.56 9.88
CA LEU A 109 19.43 10.60 9.18
C LEU A 109 18.54 11.76 8.71
N GLN A 110 19.16 12.88 8.36
CA GLN A 110 18.49 14.03 7.78
C GLN A 110 17.89 13.63 6.41
N GLY A 111 16.66 14.09 6.16
CA GLY A 111 15.97 13.78 4.89
C GLY A 111 15.28 12.42 4.84
N ALA A 112 15.48 11.56 5.85
CA ALA A 112 14.79 10.26 5.92
C ALA A 112 13.27 10.36 6.14
N GLY A 113 12.76 11.54 6.46
CA GLY A 113 11.31 11.77 6.63
C GLY A 113 10.79 11.61 8.06
N LYS A 114 11.63 11.76 9.11
CA LYS A 114 11.24 11.62 10.52
C LYS A 114 10.01 12.44 10.88
N THR A 115 10.09 13.76 10.77
CA THR A 115 9.01 14.70 11.13
C THR A 115 7.68 14.34 10.45
N THR A 116 7.72 14.03 9.15
CA THR A 116 6.53 13.64 8.39
C THR A 116 5.95 12.31 8.88
N ASN A 117 6.80 11.33 9.16
CA ASN A 117 6.33 10.01 9.62
C ASN A 117 5.93 9.99 11.10
N VAL A 118 6.48 10.85 11.94
CA VAL A 118 5.95 11.16 13.27
C VAL A 118 4.47 11.57 13.17
N ALA A 119 4.17 12.56 12.31
CA ALA A 119 2.81 13.03 12.12
C ALA A 119 1.89 11.97 11.51
N LYS A 120 2.35 11.24 10.48
CA LYS A 120 1.60 10.14 9.86
C LYS A 120 1.24 9.04 10.87
N LEU A 121 2.22 8.61 11.66
CA LEU A 121 2.02 7.54 12.65
C LEU A 121 1.09 8.00 13.78
N ALA A 122 1.27 9.22 14.26
CA ALA A 122 0.37 9.82 15.25
C ALA A 122 -1.05 9.97 14.71
N GLY A 123 -1.21 10.40 13.46
CA GLY A 123 -2.52 10.47 12.77
C GLY A 123 -3.17 9.10 12.63
N LEU A 124 -2.41 8.05 12.30
CA LEU A 124 -2.88 6.67 12.24
C LEU A 124 -3.40 6.21 13.60
N LEU A 125 -2.63 6.43 14.67
CA LEU A 125 -3.00 6.02 16.02
C LEU A 125 -4.19 6.84 16.58
N ARG A 126 -4.30 8.12 16.20
CA ARG A 126 -5.47 8.93 16.54
C ARG A 126 -6.75 8.34 15.95
N ARG A 127 -6.72 7.89 14.70
CA ARG A 127 -7.88 7.19 14.09
C ARG A 127 -8.24 5.89 14.82
N GLN A 128 -7.29 5.28 15.52
CA GLN A 128 -7.49 4.12 16.38
C GLN A 128 -7.92 4.48 17.82
N GLY A 129 -8.28 5.75 18.06
CA GLY A 129 -8.78 6.21 19.36
C GLY A 129 -7.71 6.59 20.38
N LYS A 130 -6.42 6.68 19.97
CA LYS A 130 -5.33 7.14 20.82
C LYS A 130 -5.24 8.66 20.87
N ARG A 131 -4.60 9.19 21.91
CA ARG A 131 -4.36 10.63 22.11
C ARG A 131 -2.87 10.96 22.06
N PRO A 132 -2.27 11.02 20.84
CA PRO A 132 -0.84 11.28 20.70
C PRO A 132 -0.50 12.75 20.94
N LEU A 133 0.71 12.98 21.50
CA LEU A 133 1.40 14.24 21.59
C LEU A 133 2.65 14.19 20.71
N LEU A 134 2.91 15.24 19.94
CA LEU A 134 4.14 15.38 19.15
C LEU A 134 5.11 16.30 19.91
N ALA A 135 6.35 15.91 20.12
CA ALA A 135 7.36 16.71 20.79
C ALA A 135 8.50 17.08 19.82
N ALA A 136 8.75 18.39 19.67
CA ALA A 136 9.74 18.94 18.76
C ALA A 136 11.14 18.94 19.40
N CYS A 137 11.85 17.82 19.34
CA CYS A 137 13.22 17.69 19.84
C CYS A 137 14.29 18.00 18.78
N ALA A 138 13.90 18.28 17.53
CA ALA A 138 14.80 18.63 16.43
C ALA A 138 15.16 20.14 16.44
N VAL A 139 15.88 20.57 17.46
CA VAL A 139 16.06 22.00 17.81
C VAL A 139 17.06 22.78 16.94
N TYR A 140 17.97 22.08 16.23
CA TYR A 140 19.01 22.74 15.43
C TYR A 140 18.49 23.33 14.11
N ARG A 141 17.27 23.08 13.76
CA ARG A 141 16.62 23.57 12.54
C ARG A 141 15.25 24.18 12.88
N PRO A 142 15.16 25.52 13.01
CA PRO A 142 13.88 26.17 13.32
C PRO A 142 12.74 25.76 12.41
N ALA A 143 13.04 25.55 11.12
CA ALA A 143 12.09 25.07 10.15
C ALA A 143 11.49 23.68 10.49
N ALA A 144 12.20 22.82 11.22
CA ALA A 144 11.69 21.51 11.61
C ALA A 144 10.60 21.62 12.68
N ILE A 145 10.77 22.54 13.65
CA ILE A 145 9.75 22.83 14.67
C ILE A 145 8.48 23.34 13.99
N THR A 146 8.64 24.37 13.13
CA THR A 146 7.50 24.91 12.36
C THR A 146 6.84 23.86 11.47
N GLN A 147 7.62 22.99 10.84
CA GLN A 147 7.09 21.88 10.03
C GLN A 147 6.23 20.94 10.89
N LEU A 148 6.73 20.53 12.08
CA LEU A 148 5.97 19.67 12.98
C LEU A 148 4.67 20.32 13.45
N GLN A 149 4.69 21.63 13.75
CA GLN A 149 3.51 22.41 14.11
C GLN A 149 2.47 22.43 12.96
N VAL A 150 2.90 22.68 11.72
CA VAL A 150 2.02 22.71 10.55
C VAL A 150 1.37 21.36 10.32
N VAL A 151 2.14 20.28 10.30
CA VAL A 151 1.56 18.94 10.06
C VAL A 151 0.72 18.46 11.25
N GLY A 152 1.09 18.84 12.48
CA GLY A 152 0.30 18.59 13.69
C GLY A 152 -1.07 19.29 13.62
N ALA A 153 -1.08 20.57 13.24
CA ALA A 153 -2.31 21.34 13.06
C ALA A 153 -3.23 20.74 11.98
N GLN A 154 -2.67 20.33 10.84
CA GLN A 154 -3.44 19.67 9.77
C GLN A 154 -4.13 18.39 10.24
N LEU A 155 -3.50 17.65 11.13
CA LEU A 155 -4.06 16.44 11.73
C LEU A 155 -4.82 16.69 13.02
N GLY A 156 -4.93 17.94 13.52
CA GLY A 156 -5.52 18.30 14.78
C GLY A 156 -4.84 17.64 15.99
N LEU A 157 -3.51 17.49 15.94
CA LEU A 157 -2.68 16.90 16.97
C LEU A 157 -1.96 17.98 17.77
N PRO A 158 -1.87 17.87 19.11
CA PRO A 158 -1.08 18.80 19.92
C PRO A 158 0.42 18.61 19.65
N VAL A 159 1.13 19.75 19.58
CA VAL A 159 2.57 19.79 19.43
C VAL A 159 3.15 20.50 20.64
N PHE A 160 4.06 19.81 21.33
CA PHE A 160 4.84 20.37 22.43
C PHE A 160 6.20 20.86 21.91
N GLU A 161 6.53 22.10 22.20
CA GLU A 161 7.80 22.72 21.86
C GLU A 161 8.27 23.68 22.96
N MET A 162 9.54 23.89 23.06
CA MET A 162 10.18 24.81 24.00
C MET A 162 11.27 25.68 23.33
N GLY A 163 11.15 25.85 22.01
CA GLY A 163 12.15 26.54 21.22
C GLY A 163 13.47 25.77 21.08
N GLN A 164 14.58 26.51 20.98
CA GLN A 164 15.91 25.94 20.73
C GLN A 164 16.71 25.74 22.04
N ILE A 165 16.26 24.83 22.88
CA ILE A 165 16.95 24.43 24.11
C ILE A 165 17.44 22.99 24.01
N ASP A 166 18.08 22.47 25.09
CA ASP A 166 18.58 21.09 25.08
C ASP A 166 17.47 20.07 24.81
N PRO A 167 17.63 19.20 23.79
CA PRO A 167 16.63 18.18 23.42
C PRO A 167 16.21 17.24 24.54
N VAL A 168 17.15 16.97 25.48
CA VAL A 168 16.88 16.14 26.65
C VAL A 168 15.81 16.78 27.54
N THR A 169 15.95 18.09 27.80
CA THR A 169 15.00 18.86 28.58
C THR A 169 13.60 18.85 27.92
N ILE A 170 13.56 19.09 26.60
CA ILE A 170 12.31 19.08 25.85
C ILE A 170 11.62 17.69 25.96
N ALA A 171 12.40 16.62 25.79
CA ALA A 171 11.86 15.26 25.85
C ALA A 171 11.27 14.93 27.24
N VAL A 172 11.96 15.31 28.33
CA VAL A 172 11.50 15.08 29.70
C VAL A 172 10.23 15.88 29.99
N GLU A 173 10.21 17.18 29.65
CA GLU A 173 9.06 18.03 29.87
C GLU A 173 7.86 17.64 28.97
N ALA A 174 8.09 17.15 27.75
CA ALA A 174 7.04 16.61 26.89
C ALA A 174 6.36 15.39 27.51
N VAL A 175 7.13 14.46 28.10
CA VAL A 175 6.57 13.28 28.78
C VAL A 175 5.78 13.69 30.01
N LYS A 176 6.23 14.68 30.77
CA LYS A 176 5.50 15.25 31.91
C LYS A 176 4.20 15.92 31.45
N TYR A 177 4.28 16.79 30.45
CA TYR A 177 3.13 17.44 29.85
C TYR A 177 2.07 16.42 29.41
N ALA A 178 2.50 15.35 28.75
CA ALA A 178 1.59 14.28 28.30
C ALA A 178 0.82 13.62 29.46
N ARG A 179 1.49 13.37 30.60
CA ARG A 179 0.84 12.84 31.81
C ARG A 179 -0.21 13.80 32.36
N ASP A 180 0.15 15.08 32.47
CA ASP A 180 -0.70 16.11 33.03
C ASP A 180 -1.94 16.39 32.15
N HIS A 181 -1.82 16.22 30.83
CA HIS A 181 -2.89 16.47 29.86
C HIS A 181 -3.59 15.18 29.36
N GLY A 182 -3.23 14.04 29.93
CA GLY A 182 -3.88 12.76 29.60
C GLY A 182 -3.62 12.26 28.17
N ASN A 183 -2.48 12.64 27.56
CA ASN A 183 -2.03 12.00 26.34
C ASN A 183 -1.50 10.60 26.66
N ASP A 184 -1.83 9.64 25.80
CA ASP A 184 -1.47 8.23 26.01
C ASP A 184 -0.21 7.81 25.23
N ILE A 185 0.22 8.64 24.28
CA ILE A 185 1.43 8.41 23.48
C ILE A 185 2.18 9.74 23.29
N VAL A 186 3.51 9.72 23.40
CA VAL A 186 4.40 10.83 23.07
C VAL A 186 5.35 10.39 21.95
N PHE A 187 5.36 11.13 20.86
CA PHE A 187 6.34 10.98 19.81
C PHE A 187 7.44 12.03 19.95
N LEU A 188 8.67 11.61 20.12
CA LEU A 188 9.83 12.49 20.16
C LEU A 188 10.41 12.57 18.74
N ASP A 189 10.20 13.70 18.05
CA ASP A 189 10.83 14.00 16.76
C ASP A 189 12.24 14.50 16.99
N THR A 190 13.24 13.61 16.90
CA THR A 190 14.63 13.94 17.19
C THR A 190 15.34 14.54 15.98
N ALA A 191 16.42 15.24 16.23
CA ALA A 191 17.28 15.76 15.19
C ALA A 191 17.86 14.65 14.31
N GLY A 192 18.17 14.97 13.06
CA GLY A 192 18.95 14.15 12.16
C GLY A 192 20.06 14.96 11.54
N ARG A 193 21.20 14.33 11.34
CA ARG A 193 22.34 14.90 10.61
C ARG A 193 22.52 14.19 9.28
N LEU A 194 23.31 14.77 8.39
CA LEU A 194 23.61 14.19 7.08
C LEU A 194 24.36 12.85 7.18
N HIS A 195 25.19 12.74 8.20
CA HIS A 195 25.98 11.55 8.48
C HIS A 195 25.84 11.14 9.95
N ILE A 196 26.16 9.89 10.23
CA ILE A 196 26.26 9.37 11.58
C ILE A 196 27.56 9.91 12.19
N ASP A 197 27.44 10.74 13.19
CA ASP A 197 28.58 11.29 13.97
C ASP A 197 28.39 11.03 15.47
N GLU A 198 29.47 11.13 16.21
CA GLU A 198 29.47 10.89 17.66
C GLU A 198 28.53 11.85 18.41
N GLN A 199 28.47 13.12 17.98
CA GLN A 199 27.61 14.11 18.64
C GLN A 199 26.13 13.78 18.53
N LEU A 200 25.68 13.33 17.34
CA LEU A 200 24.30 12.87 17.14
C LEU A 200 24.02 11.66 18.03
N MET A 201 24.90 10.67 18.01
CA MET A 201 24.70 9.46 18.80
C MET A 201 24.72 9.71 20.30
N ASP A 202 25.57 10.59 20.79
CA ASP A 202 25.61 10.96 22.22
C ASP A 202 24.36 11.73 22.64
N GLU A 203 23.86 12.66 21.81
CA GLU A 203 22.58 13.33 22.04
C GLU A 203 21.43 12.33 22.16
N LEU A 204 21.32 11.43 21.20
CA LEU A 204 20.27 10.42 21.18
C LEU A 204 20.37 9.46 22.38
N LYS A 205 21.58 9.07 22.79
CA LYS A 205 21.81 8.26 24.00
C LYS A 205 21.37 9.01 25.26
N ARG A 206 21.67 10.31 25.36
CA ARG A 206 21.25 11.15 26.50
C ARG A 206 19.73 11.25 26.58
N VAL A 207 19.05 11.50 25.45
CA VAL A 207 17.60 11.52 25.39
C VAL A 207 17.04 10.14 25.80
N LYS A 208 17.54 9.04 25.22
CA LYS A 208 17.14 7.67 25.57
C LYS A 208 17.29 7.40 27.08
N ALA A 209 18.42 7.76 27.68
CA ALA A 209 18.68 7.55 29.10
C ALA A 209 17.72 8.33 30.01
N ALA A 210 17.36 9.56 29.61
CA ALA A 210 16.48 10.44 30.38
C ALA A 210 15.01 10.00 30.36
N VAL A 211 14.47 9.62 29.21
CA VAL A 211 13.02 9.32 29.05
C VAL A 211 12.70 7.84 29.02
N LYS A 212 13.70 6.97 28.81
CA LYS A 212 13.54 5.50 28.71
C LYS A 212 12.40 5.13 27.78
N PRO A 213 12.51 5.41 26.46
CA PRO A 213 11.43 5.19 25.51
C PRO A 213 10.99 3.74 25.49
N ASN A 214 9.70 3.50 25.26
CA ASN A 214 9.14 2.17 25.09
C ASN A 214 9.47 1.59 23.70
N GLU A 215 9.66 2.50 22.73
CA GLU A 215 10.00 2.16 21.34
C GLU A 215 11.01 3.18 20.78
N ILE A 216 12.05 2.69 20.16
CA ILE A 216 12.97 3.47 19.35
C ILE A 216 12.78 3.04 17.90
N LEU A 217 12.18 3.91 17.09
CA LEU A 217 11.91 3.65 15.70
C LEU A 217 12.90 4.38 14.80
N LEU A 218 13.64 3.61 14.03
CA LEU A 218 14.53 4.15 13.02
C LEU A 218 13.75 4.45 11.74
N VAL A 219 13.81 5.69 11.29
CA VAL A 219 13.23 6.12 10.01
C VAL A 219 14.33 6.11 8.95
N VAL A 220 14.12 5.34 7.89
CA VAL A 220 15.10 5.13 6.81
C VAL A 220 14.45 5.34 5.46
N ASP A 221 15.17 6.00 4.56
CA ASP A 221 14.78 6.18 3.17
C ASP A 221 15.11 4.90 2.38
N ALA A 222 14.08 4.23 1.86
CA ALA A 222 14.23 3.00 1.09
C ALA A 222 15.06 3.19 -0.19
N MET A 223 15.04 4.40 -0.77
CA MET A 223 15.76 4.70 -2.02
C MET A 223 17.29 4.74 -1.84
N THR A 224 17.79 4.83 -0.60
CA THR A 224 19.24 4.85 -0.34
C THR A 224 19.91 3.48 -0.40
N GLY A 225 19.13 2.41 -0.67
CA GLY A 225 19.67 1.08 -0.90
C GLY A 225 20.54 0.56 0.25
N GLN A 226 21.80 0.22 -0.04
CA GLN A 226 22.73 -0.35 0.96
C GLN A 226 23.09 0.64 2.08
N ASP A 227 23.05 1.96 1.83
CA ASP A 227 23.30 2.97 2.88
C ASP A 227 22.20 2.94 3.95
N ALA A 228 20.97 2.58 3.59
CA ALA A 228 19.91 2.34 4.54
C ALA A 228 20.26 1.21 5.52
N VAL A 229 20.87 0.13 5.00
CA VAL A 229 21.29 -1.02 5.82
C VAL A 229 22.44 -0.64 6.75
N ASN A 230 23.43 0.11 6.24
CA ASN A 230 24.56 0.59 7.03
C ASN A 230 24.08 1.51 8.16
N ALA A 231 23.17 2.45 7.85
CA ALA A 231 22.57 3.31 8.85
C ALA A 231 21.80 2.50 9.90
N ALA A 232 20.99 1.53 9.48
CA ALA A 232 20.22 0.69 10.41
C ALA A 232 21.13 -0.08 11.37
N THR A 233 22.21 -0.63 10.88
CA THR A 233 23.20 -1.34 11.71
C THR A 233 23.83 -0.41 12.73
N ALA A 234 24.32 0.77 12.32
CA ALA A 234 24.97 1.71 13.22
C ALA A 234 24.02 2.29 14.29
N PHE A 235 22.77 2.59 13.93
CA PHE A 235 21.77 3.05 14.90
C PHE A 235 21.38 1.92 15.87
N ASP A 236 21.31 0.67 15.40
CA ASP A 236 21.01 -0.46 16.28
C ASP A 236 22.15 -0.73 17.27
N GLU A 237 23.40 -0.73 16.83
CA GLU A 237 24.58 -0.88 17.68
C GLU A 237 24.68 0.23 18.74
N ALA A 238 24.38 1.49 18.37
CA ALA A 238 24.50 2.62 19.27
C ALA A 238 23.33 2.76 20.25
N LEU A 239 22.11 2.48 19.80
CA LEU A 239 20.88 2.78 20.54
C LEU A 239 20.06 1.53 20.86
N GLY A 240 20.22 0.41 20.13
CA GLY A 240 19.33 -0.73 20.23
C GLY A 240 17.92 -0.34 19.80
N ILE A 241 17.70 -0.22 18.48
CA ILE A 241 16.39 0.10 17.92
C ILE A 241 15.39 -1.02 18.13
N ASP A 242 14.09 -0.72 18.20
CA ASP A 242 13.00 -1.71 18.35
C ASP A 242 12.27 -2.00 17.05
N GLY A 243 12.48 -1.17 16.05
CA GLY A 243 11.88 -1.35 14.73
C GLY A 243 12.27 -0.28 13.73
N VAL A 244 11.88 -0.50 12.50
CA VAL A 244 12.20 0.37 11.36
C VAL A 244 10.93 0.87 10.70
N VAL A 245 10.94 2.14 10.30
CA VAL A 245 9.95 2.76 9.42
C VAL A 245 10.64 3.04 8.10
N LEU A 246 10.24 2.34 7.04
CA LEU A 246 10.74 2.59 5.68
C LEU A 246 9.92 3.68 5.02
N THR A 247 10.59 4.68 4.49
CA THR A 247 9.97 5.81 3.80
C THR A 247 10.26 5.77 2.30
N LYS A 248 9.49 6.52 1.52
CA LYS A 248 9.65 6.68 0.07
C LYS A 248 9.66 5.35 -0.71
N LEU A 249 8.94 4.37 -0.21
CA LEU A 249 8.85 3.07 -0.85
C LEU A 249 8.18 3.15 -2.23
N ASP A 250 7.31 4.14 -2.43
CA ASP A 250 6.67 4.49 -3.71
C ASP A 250 7.67 4.86 -4.81
N GLY A 251 8.83 5.43 -4.44
CA GLY A 251 9.95 5.74 -5.36
C GLY A 251 10.96 4.61 -5.50
N ASP A 252 10.92 3.58 -4.65
CA ASP A 252 11.88 2.48 -4.66
C ASP A 252 11.42 1.32 -5.55
N ALA A 253 11.84 1.34 -6.81
CA ALA A 253 11.59 0.25 -7.75
C ALA A 253 12.41 -1.02 -7.46
N ARG A 254 13.47 -0.92 -6.64
CA ARG A 254 14.41 -2.01 -6.33
C ARG A 254 13.99 -2.83 -5.11
N GLY A 255 13.66 -2.17 -4.01
CA GLY A 255 13.16 -2.79 -2.79
C GLY A 255 14.19 -3.55 -1.94
N GLY A 256 15.47 -3.48 -2.29
CA GLY A 256 16.51 -4.26 -1.61
C GLY A 256 16.74 -3.88 -0.16
N ALA A 257 16.51 -2.60 0.20
CA ALA A 257 16.62 -2.13 1.57
C ALA A 257 15.66 -2.90 2.50
N ALA A 258 14.41 -3.10 2.10
CA ALA A 258 13.42 -3.82 2.90
C ALA A 258 13.84 -5.27 3.20
N LEU A 259 14.44 -5.95 2.21
CA LEU A 259 14.92 -7.32 2.35
C LEU A 259 16.22 -7.41 3.18
N SER A 260 17.08 -6.39 3.10
CA SER A 260 18.42 -6.43 3.71
C SER A 260 18.46 -5.92 5.15
N ILE A 261 17.66 -4.90 5.51
CA ILE A 261 17.67 -4.29 6.86
C ILE A 261 17.34 -5.33 7.93
N ARG A 262 16.27 -6.11 7.73
CA ARG A 262 15.88 -7.15 8.68
C ARG A 262 16.98 -8.20 8.84
N ALA A 263 17.58 -8.64 7.74
CA ALA A 263 18.65 -9.64 7.76
C ALA A 263 19.92 -9.12 8.45
N ALA A 264 20.23 -7.83 8.31
CA ALA A 264 21.42 -7.22 8.89
C ALA A 264 21.26 -6.93 10.40
N THR A 265 20.11 -6.40 10.82
CA THR A 265 19.88 -5.93 12.20
C THR A 265 19.08 -6.92 13.06
N GLY A 266 18.37 -7.86 12.46
CA GLY A 266 17.38 -8.68 13.17
C GLY A 266 16.11 -7.93 13.58
N LYS A 267 16.04 -6.59 13.34
CA LYS A 267 14.93 -5.74 13.80
C LYS A 267 13.78 -5.74 12.79
N PRO A 268 12.53 -5.73 13.26
CA PRO A 268 11.38 -5.76 12.36
C PRO A 268 11.16 -4.41 11.66
N ILE A 269 10.73 -4.47 10.41
CA ILE A 269 10.09 -3.33 9.78
C ILE A 269 8.66 -3.27 10.32
N LYS A 270 8.26 -2.15 10.92
CA LYS A 270 6.94 -1.97 11.52
C LYS A 270 5.97 -1.22 10.62
N TYR A 271 6.46 -0.20 9.92
CA TYR A 271 5.66 0.65 9.04
C TYR A 271 6.38 0.97 7.75
N ILE A 272 5.60 1.26 6.72
CA ILE A 272 6.07 1.72 5.41
C ILE A 272 5.32 2.98 4.99
N GLY A 273 6.07 3.98 4.52
CA GLY A 273 5.54 5.18 3.87
C GLY A 273 5.41 4.94 2.37
N THR A 274 4.20 5.03 1.86
CA THR A 274 3.83 4.72 0.47
C THR A 274 3.50 5.96 -0.37
N GLY A 275 3.87 7.14 0.10
CA GLY A 275 3.68 8.40 -0.60
C GLY A 275 3.80 9.62 0.31
N GLU A 276 3.59 10.81 -0.22
CA GLU A 276 3.80 12.08 0.50
C GLU A 276 2.65 12.47 1.43
N LYS A 277 1.41 12.09 1.12
CA LYS A 277 0.22 12.48 1.89
C LYS A 277 0.27 11.94 3.31
N LEU A 278 -0.36 12.67 4.24
CA LEU A 278 -0.33 12.37 5.68
C LEU A 278 -1.07 11.07 6.07
N ASP A 279 -1.89 10.54 5.21
CA ASP A 279 -2.59 9.25 5.36
C ASP A 279 -1.84 8.05 4.75
N MET A 280 -0.75 8.32 3.99
CA MET A 280 0.05 7.30 3.33
C MET A 280 1.15 6.73 4.24
N LEU A 281 0.72 6.02 5.28
CA LEU A 281 1.56 5.18 6.14
C LEU A 281 0.79 3.90 6.46
N GLU A 282 1.40 2.77 6.20
CA GLU A 282 0.78 1.45 6.41
C GLU A 282 1.63 0.59 7.34
N PRO A 283 1.01 -0.31 8.15
CA PRO A 283 1.74 -1.37 8.83
C PRO A 283 2.44 -2.28 7.81
N PHE A 284 3.63 -2.73 8.14
CA PHE A 284 4.38 -3.63 7.27
C PHE A 284 3.91 -5.07 7.46
N HIS A 285 3.41 -5.68 6.39
CA HIS A 285 2.97 -7.07 6.35
C HIS A 285 3.90 -7.88 5.44
N PRO A 286 4.82 -8.68 5.99
CA PRO A 286 5.80 -9.45 5.22
C PRO A 286 5.17 -10.37 4.16
N ASP A 287 4.10 -11.06 4.49
CA ASP A 287 3.35 -11.97 3.62
C ASP A 287 2.73 -11.27 2.41
N ARG A 288 2.10 -10.11 2.65
CA ARG A 288 1.52 -9.28 1.59
C ARG A 288 2.59 -8.70 0.68
N MET A 289 3.70 -8.29 1.27
CA MET A 289 4.83 -7.75 0.53
C MET A 289 5.50 -8.81 -0.35
N ALA A 290 5.70 -10.02 0.17
CA ALA A 290 6.17 -11.16 -0.61
C ALA A 290 5.23 -11.44 -1.81
N SER A 291 3.92 -11.44 -1.56
CA SER A 291 2.91 -11.64 -2.61
C SER A 291 2.95 -10.53 -3.67
N ARG A 292 3.15 -9.26 -3.29
CA ARG A 292 3.33 -8.14 -4.23
C ARG A 292 4.58 -8.33 -5.09
N ILE A 293 5.72 -8.65 -4.48
CA ILE A 293 7.00 -8.92 -5.17
C ILE A 293 6.84 -10.05 -6.18
N LEU A 294 6.05 -11.07 -5.89
CA LEU A 294 5.79 -12.20 -6.79
C LEU A 294 4.66 -11.94 -7.80
N GLY A 295 4.10 -10.73 -7.84
CA GLY A 295 3.01 -10.37 -8.74
C GLY A 295 1.70 -11.14 -8.50
N MET A 296 1.53 -11.70 -7.30
CA MET A 296 0.30 -12.39 -6.91
C MET A 296 -0.80 -11.45 -6.41
N GLY A 297 -0.48 -10.16 -6.30
CA GLY A 297 -1.38 -9.14 -5.78
C GLY A 297 -1.44 -9.12 -4.25
N ASP A 298 -2.19 -8.16 -3.73
CA ASP A 298 -2.42 -7.99 -2.29
C ASP A 298 -3.91 -7.73 -2.02
N VAL A 299 -4.68 -8.79 -2.14
CA VAL A 299 -6.15 -8.74 -1.99
C VAL A 299 -6.55 -8.34 -0.57
N LEU A 300 -5.78 -8.74 0.45
CA LEU A 300 -6.10 -8.42 1.84
C LEU A 300 -5.97 -6.93 2.13
N SER A 301 -4.86 -6.30 1.69
CA SER A 301 -4.73 -4.84 1.82
C SER A 301 -5.79 -4.07 1.03
N LEU A 302 -6.22 -4.60 -0.12
CA LEU A 302 -7.31 -4.02 -0.91
C LEU A 302 -8.63 -4.08 -0.14
N ILE A 303 -8.94 -5.21 0.49
CA ILE A 303 -10.14 -5.38 1.32
C ILE A 303 -10.09 -4.44 2.53
N GLU A 304 -8.98 -4.38 3.26
CA GLU A 304 -8.83 -3.48 4.41
C GLU A 304 -8.95 -2.00 4.03
N LYS A 305 -8.39 -1.59 2.90
CA LYS A 305 -8.58 -0.21 2.38
C LYS A 305 -10.04 0.05 2.01
N ALA A 306 -10.71 -0.92 1.41
CA ALA A 306 -12.12 -0.82 1.11
C ALA A 306 -12.95 -0.69 2.41
N GLU A 307 -12.71 -1.53 3.42
CA GLU A 307 -13.41 -1.50 4.70
C GLU A 307 -13.23 -0.18 5.46
N GLN A 308 -12.05 0.43 5.41
CA GLN A 308 -11.78 1.73 6.05
C GLN A 308 -12.58 2.89 5.44
N HIS A 309 -13.01 2.77 4.19
CA HIS A 309 -13.70 3.82 3.45
C HIS A 309 -15.16 3.49 3.15
N VAL A 310 -15.62 2.27 3.48
CA VAL A 310 -17.01 1.84 3.30
C VAL A 310 -17.80 2.09 4.58
N ASP A 311 -18.73 3.02 4.49
CA ASP A 311 -19.80 3.19 5.47
C ASP A 311 -20.81 2.06 5.26
N GLU A 312 -20.85 1.09 6.19
CA GLU A 312 -21.73 -0.09 6.09
C GLU A 312 -23.20 0.27 5.89
N GLU A 313 -23.67 1.38 6.49
CA GLU A 313 -25.05 1.81 6.30
C GLU A 313 -25.30 2.32 4.89
N LYS A 314 -24.33 3.05 4.31
CA LYS A 314 -24.43 3.52 2.92
C LYS A 314 -24.32 2.36 1.93
N ALA A 315 -23.46 1.37 2.20
CA ALA A 315 -23.34 0.18 1.37
C ALA A 315 -24.66 -0.62 1.35
N LYS A 316 -25.31 -0.86 2.48
CA LYS A 316 -26.62 -1.53 2.57
C LYS A 316 -27.70 -0.74 1.82
N LYS A 317 -27.74 0.58 2.00
CA LYS A 317 -28.72 1.44 1.28
C LYS A 317 -28.51 1.39 -0.24
N LEU A 318 -27.24 1.38 -0.68
CA LEU A 318 -26.91 1.25 -2.09
C LEU A 318 -27.32 -0.11 -2.65
N GLU A 319 -27.04 -1.19 -1.94
CA GLU A 319 -27.46 -2.55 -2.33
C GLU A 319 -28.98 -2.66 -2.48
N GLU A 320 -29.75 -2.07 -1.56
CA GLU A 320 -31.21 -2.01 -1.69
C GLU A 320 -31.67 -1.19 -2.88
N LYS A 321 -31.02 -0.04 -3.16
CA LYS A 321 -31.33 0.78 -4.33
C LYS A 321 -31.02 0.05 -5.64
N LEU A 322 -29.89 -0.69 -5.69
CA LEU A 322 -29.50 -1.51 -6.83
C LEU A 322 -30.52 -2.65 -7.07
N LYS A 323 -30.93 -3.37 -6.03
CA LYS A 323 -31.99 -4.41 -6.11
C LYS A 323 -33.32 -3.85 -6.60
N LYS A 324 -33.66 -2.62 -6.24
CA LYS A 324 -34.89 -1.93 -6.66
C LYS A 324 -34.76 -1.20 -8.01
N ASN A 325 -33.62 -1.32 -8.74
CA ASN A 325 -33.31 -0.58 -9.97
C ASN A 325 -33.46 0.96 -9.83
N ARG A 326 -33.12 1.50 -8.66
CA ARG A 326 -33.21 2.94 -8.35
C ARG A 326 -31.84 3.60 -8.23
N PHE A 327 -30.88 3.17 -9.03
CA PHE A 327 -29.54 3.77 -9.07
C PHE A 327 -29.61 5.14 -9.78
N THR A 328 -29.18 6.20 -9.09
CA THR A 328 -29.29 7.61 -9.52
C THR A 328 -27.93 8.22 -9.84
N LEU A 329 -27.89 9.42 -10.45
CA LEU A 329 -26.65 10.18 -10.63
C LEU A 329 -26.05 10.65 -9.28
N THR A 330 -26.87 10.81 -8.25
CA THR A 330 -26.40 11.09 -6.88
C THR A 330 -25.62 9.90 -6.34
N ASP A 331 -26.16 8.69 -6.49
CA ASP A 331 -25.47 7.47 -6.04
C ASP A 331 -24.16 7.26 -6.84
N TYR A 332 -24.17 7.56 -8.14
CA TYR A 332 -22.98 7.52 -8.99
C TYR A 332 -21.90 8.51 -8.53
N TYR A 333 -22.29 9.72 -8.18
CA TYR A 333 -21.39 10.73 -7.63
C TYR A 333 -20.80 10.30 -6.28
N GLU A 334 -21.62 9.78 -5.38
CA GLU A 334 -21.16 9.27 -4.08
C GLU A 334 -20.13 8.14 -4.25
N GLN A 335 -20.33 7.24 -5.22
CA GLN A 335 -19.36 6.20 -5.55
C GLN A 335 -18.04 6.78 -6.10
N LEU A 336 -18.09 7.83 -6.94
CA LEU A 336 -16.89 8.50 -7.43
C LEU A 336 -16.09 9.16 -6.29
N VAL A 337 -16.79 9.80 -5.35
CA VAL A 337 -16.17 10.41 -4.17
C VAL A 337 -15.53 9.36 -3.27
N GLN A 338 -16.19 8.22 -3.05
CA GLN A 338 -15.63 7.08 -2.31
C GLN A 338 -14.38 6.53 -2.99
N LEU A 339 -14.42 6.29 -4.30
CA LEU A 339 -13.25 5.82 -5.07
C LEU A 339 -12.07 6.80 -4.96
N ARG A 340 -12.33 8.10 -5.01
CA ARG A 340 -11.31 9.12 -4.82
C ARG A 340 -10.73 9.12 -3.40
N GLY A 341 -11.55 8.83 -2.40
CA GLY A 341 -11.14 8.69 -0.99
C GLY A 341 -10.27 7.46 -0.72
N MET A 342 -10.40 6.39 -1.53
CA MET A 342 -9.61 5.16 -1.39
C MET A 342 -8.16 5.29 -1.87
N GLY A 343 -7.78 6.45 -2.42
CA GLY A 343 -6.41 6.71 -2.90
C GLY A 343 -6.29 6.69 -4.43
N ASP A 344 -5.05 6.61 -4.91
CA ASP A 344 -4.77 6.57 -6.34
C ASP A 344 -5.22 5.22 -6.93
N LEU A 345 -6.06 5.27 -7.97
CA LEU A 345 -6.57 4.08 -8.67
C LEU A 345 -5.45 3.22 -9.26
N SER A 346 -4.30 3.83 -9.58
CA SER A 346 -3.11 3.07 -10.00
C SER A 346 -2.59 2.18 -8.88
N GLN A 347 -2.57 2.65 -7.62
CA GLN A 347 -2.18 1.85 -6.46
C GLN A 347 -3.17 0.71 -6.17
N LEU A 348 -4.47 0.97 -6.35
CA LEU A 348 -5.50 -0.08 -6.21
C LEU A 348 -5.37 -1.15 -7.30
N ALA A 349 -5.07 -0.75 -8.54
CA ALA A 349 -4.83 -1.66 -9.65
C ALA A 349 -3.62 -2.58 -9.40
N GLU A 350 -2.56 -2.08 -8.74
CA GLU A 350 -1.38 -2.88 -8.37
C GLU A 350 -1.66 -3.98 -7.34
N MET A 351 -2.63 -3.74 -6.46
CA MET A 351 -3.04 -4.72 -5.45
C MET A 351 -3.87 -5.87 -6.04
N MET A 352 -4.37 -5.72 -7.27
CA MET A 352 -5.18 -6.75 -7.92
C MET A 352 -4.32 -7.88 -8.49
N PRO A 353 -4.69 -9.15 -8.25
CA PRO A 353 -3.95 -10.30 -8.74
C PRO A 353 -4.06 -10.45 -10.27
N GLY A 354 -2.95 -10.83 -10.91
CA GLY A 354 -2.91 -11.15 -12.35
C GLY A 354 -2.99 -9.93 -13.26
N GLY A 355 -3.22 -10.13 -14.55
CA GLY A 355 -3.24 -9.07 -15.55
C GLY A 355 -4.38 -8.02 -15.46
N MET A 356 -5.31 -8.16 -14.53
CA MET A 356 -6.42 -7.21 -14.33
C MET A 356 -5.92 -5.83 -13.90
N GLY A 357 -4.90 -5.76 -13.05
CA GLY A 357 -4.29 -4.50 -12.65
C GLY A 357 -3.69 -3.74 -13.83
N LYS A 358 -3.00 -4.42 -14.75
CA LYS A 358 -2.44 -3.80 -15.96
C LYS A 358 -3.50 -3.29 -16.95
N GLN A 359 -4.66 -3.93 -17.02
CA GLN A 359 -5.79 -3.46 -17.85
C GLN A 359 -6.47 -2.22 -17.25
N LEU A 360 -6.56 -2.14 -15.92
CA LEU A 360 -7.09 -0.98 -15.21
C LEU A 360 -6.08 0.18 -15.17
N ALA A 361 -4.79 -0.09 -14.98
CA ALA A 361 -3.73 0.91 -15.02
C ALA A 361 -3.52 1.49 -16.43
N GLY A 362 -3.81 0.71 -17.50
CA GLY A 362 -3.82 1.21 -18.88
C GLY A 362 -5.04 2.07 -19.25
N ALA A 363 -6.08 2.07 -18.43
CA ALA A 363 -7.14 3.05 -18.47
C ALA A 363 -6.72 4.25 -17.60
N GLU A 364 -5.85 5.12 -18.12
CA GLU A 364 -5.58 6.43 -17.51
C GLU A 364 -6.93 7.13 -17.30
N ILE A 365 -7.45 7.03 -16.08
CA ILE A 365 -8.57 7.86 -15.67
C ILE A 365 -7.97 9.23 -15.41
N ASP A 366 -7.93 10.06 -16.44
CA ASP A 366 -7.47 11.45 -16.34
C ASP A 366 -8.21 12.11 -15.16
N PRO A 367 -7.50 12.62 -14.14
CA PRO A 367 -8.10 13.31 -13.00
C PRO A 367 -9.04 14.45 -13.45
N LYS A 368 -8.80 15.03 -14.63
CA LYS A 368 -9.67 16.02 -15.25
C LYS A 368 -11.03 15.45 -15.63
N VAL A 369 -11.08 14.21 -16.12
CA VAL A 369 -12.36 13.55 -16.48
C VAL A 369 -13.22 13.34 -15.25
N MET A 370 -12.62 12.94 -14.11
CA MET A 370 -13.35 12.84 -12.84
C MET A 370 -13.86 14.20 -12.36
N ALA A 371 -13.00 15.24 -12.40
CA ALA A 371 -13.38 16.60 -12.02
C ALA A 371 -14.49 17.15 -12.91
N HIS A 372 -14.44 16.91 -14.21
CA HIS A 372 -15.50 17.31 -15.16
C HIS A 372 -16.82 16.58 -14.87
N THR A 373 -16.76 15.26 -14.59
CA THR A 373 -17.93 14.46 -14.21
C THR A 373 -18.60 15.01 -12.94
N GLU A 374 -17.80 15.30 -11.93
CA GLU A 374 -18.25 15.92 -10.68
C GLU A 374 -18.90 17.29 -10.93
N ALA A 375 -18.24 18.18 -11.69
CA ALA A 375 -18.76 19.50 -12.01
C ALA A 375 -20.10 19.43 -12.76
N ILE A 376 -20.27 18.50 -13.72
CA ILE A 376 -21.51 18.30 -14.45
C ILE A 376 -22.63 17.86 -13.49
N ILE A 377 -22.38 16.87 -12.63
CA ILE A 377 -23.40 16.35 -11.70
C ILE A 377 -23.78 17.43 -10.68
N LEU A 378 -22.81 18.17 -10.14
CA LEU A 378 -23.07 19.25 -9.19
C LEU A 378 -23.83 20.43 -9.80
N SER A 379 -23.72 20.65 -11.10
CA SER A 379 -24.49 21.69 -11.84
C SER A 379 -25.94 21.28 -12.12
N MET A 380 -26.33 20.03 -11.87
CA MET A 380 -27.72 19.56 -11.98
C MET A 380 -28.50 19.84 -10.71
N THR A 381 -29.82 20.05 -10.84
CA THR A 381 -30.73 20.11 -9.68
C THR A 381 -30.88 18.72 -9.05
N PRO A 382 -31.28 18.61 -7.76
CA PRO A 382 -31.55 17.31 -7.13
C PRO A 382 -32.50 16.43 -7.93
N GLU A 383 -33.58 16.98 -8.45
CA GLU A 383 -34.54 16.24 -9.28
C GLU A 383 -33.94 15.71 -10.57
N GLU A 384 -33.03 16.48 -11.21
CA GLU A 384 -32.35 16.06 -12.43
C GLU A 384 -31.31 14.95 -12.16
N ARG A 385 -30.72 14.93 -10.97
CA ARG A 385 -29.80 13.84 -10.56
C ARG A 385 -30.57 12.56 -10.27
N GLU A 386 -31.78 12.67 -9.72
CA GLU A 386 -32.62 11.52 -9.47
C GLU A 386 -33.27 10.99 -10.75
N ASN A 387 -33.68 11.89 -11.65
CA ASN A 387 -34.31 11.52 -12.91
C ASN A 387 -33.65 12.20 -14.13
N PRO A 388 -32.58 11.62 -14.68
CA PRO A 388 -31.86 12.21 -15.82
C PRO A 388 -32.70 12.39 -17.09
N LYS A 389 -33.86 11.72 -17.18
CA LYS A 389 -34.79 11.88 -18.32
C LYS A 389 -35.40 13.30 -18.41
N LEU A 390 -35.36 14.05 -17.31
CA LEU A 390 -35.78 15.46 -17.28
C LEU A 390 -34.83 16.39 -18.04
N LEU A 391 -33.60 15.94 -18.37
CA LEU A 391 -32.57 16.73 -19.04
C LEU A 391 -32.84 16.89 -20.55
N GLY A 392 -33.79 17.73 -20.90
CA GLY A 392 -34.00 18.17 -22.28
C GLY A 392 -32.88 19.11 -22.78
N ALA A 393 -32.93 19.51 -24.06
CA ALA A 393 -31.90 20.30 -24.71
C ALA A 393 -31.56 21.62 -23.97
N SER A 394 -32.58 22.34 -23.47
CA SER A 394 -32.41 23.61 -22.73
C SER A 394 -31.70 23.37 -21.39
N ARG A 395 -32.09 22.33 -20.62
CA ARG A 395 -31.50 22.00 -19.34
C ARG A 395 -30.04 21.53 -19.50
N LYS A 396 -29.73 20.74 -20.54
CA LYS A 396 -28.36 20.34 -20.86
C LYS A 396 -27.45 21.54 -21.16
N LYS A 397 -27.97 22.56 -21.91
CA LYS A 397 -27.23 23.81 -22.14
C LYS A 397 -26.95 24.56 -20.84
N ARG A 398 -27.95 24.65 -19.95
CA ARG A 398 -27.78 25.30 -18.64
C ARG A 398 -26.74 24.59 -17.78
N VAL A 399 -26.78 23.22 -17.69
CA VAL A 399 -25.82 22.42 -16.94
C VAL A 399 -24.41 22.60 -17.51
N ALA A 400 -24.25 22.53 -18.83
CA ALA A 400 -22.96 22.74 -19.50
C ALA A 400 -22.39 24.14 -19.22
N ALA A 401 -23.21 25.19 -19.32
CA ALA A 401 -22.80 26.55 -18.99
C ALA A 401 -22.41 26.71 -17.51
N GLY A 402 -23.12 26.03 -16.58
CA GLY A 402 -22.86 26.07 -15.14
C GLY A 402 -21.54 25.39 -14.71
N CYS A 403 -21.06 24.41 -15.46
CA CYS A 403 -19.79 23.74 -15.20
C CYS A 403 -18.64 24.20 -16.14
N GLY A 404 -18.88 25.10 -17.05
CA GLY A 404 -17.86 25.59 -17.99
C GLY A 404 -17.44 24.56 -19.06
N LEU A 405 -18.32 23.59 -19.36
CA LEU A 405 -18.10 22.52 -20.32
C LEU A 405 -19.08 22.57 -21.48
N GLU A 406 -18.90 21.70 -22.46
CA GLU A 406 -19.78 21.61 -23.61
C GLU A 406 -20.96 20.68 -23.40
N VAL A 407 -22.06 20.87 -24.17
CA VAL A 407 -23.23 19.96 -24.13
C VAL A 407 -22.87 18.53 -24.53
N VAL A 408 -21.80 18.37 -25.32
CA VAL A 408 -21.27 17.08 -25.73
C VAL A 408 -20.76 16.27 -24.50
N ASP A 409 -20.13 16.95 -23.54
CA ASP A 409 -19.60 16.33 -22.33
C ASP A 409 -20.74 15.86 -21.41
N VAL A 410 -21.79 16.69 -21.28
CA VAL A 410 -23.03 16.29 -20.56
C VAL A 410 -23.68 15.07 -21.20
N ASN A 411 -23.77 15.02 -22.54
CA ASN A 411 -24.32 13.87 -23.25
C ASN A 411 -23.45 12.60 -23.07
N ARG A 412 -22.12 12.76 -23.06
CA ARG A 412 -21.18 11.66 -22.82
C ARG A 412 -21.38 11.05 -21.44
N LEU A 413 -21.49 11.88 -20.40
CA LEU A 413 -21.77 11.44 -19.04
C LEU A 413 -23.09 10.68 -18.95
N LEU A 414 -24.16 11.24 -19.50
CA LEU A 414 -25.49 10.59 -19.48
C LEU A 414 -25.46 9.23 -20.17
N LYS A 415 -24.76 9.13 -21.30
CA LYS A 415 -24.61 7.84 -22.02
C LYS A 415 -23.80 6.80 -21.20
N GLN A 416 -22.73 7.25 -20.53
CA GLN A 416 -21.94 6.39 -19.62
C GLN A 416 -22.80 5.89 -18.45
N PHE A 417 -23.60 6.79 -17.87
CA PHE A 417 -24.50 6.46 -16.79
C PHE A 417 -25.58 5.43 -17.21
N GLU A 418 -26.19 5.59 -18.40
CA GLU A 418 -27.14 4.62 -18.96
C GLU A 418 -26.49 3.25 -19.16
N MET A 419 -25.28 3.18 -19.73
CA MET A 419 -24.54 1.93 -19.89
C MET A 419 -24.29 1.24 -18.54
N MET A 420 -23.96 2.03 -17.51
CA MET A 420 -23.74 1.48 -16.16
C MET A 420 -25.03 0.97 -15.54
N GLN A 421 -26.16 1.68 -15.68
CA GLN A 421 -27.46 1.21 -15.23
C GLN A 421 -27.84 -0.11 -15.88
N ASP A 422 -27.55 -0.27 -17.18
CA ASP A 422 -27.85 -1.51 -17.90
C ASP A 422 -26.95 -2.67 -17.46
N LEU A 423 -25.69 -2.40 -17.16
CA LEU A 423 -24.77 -3.38 -16.58
C LEU A 423 -25.28 -3.86 -15.21
N VAL A 424 -25.67 -2.94 -14.35
CA VAL A 424 -26.23 -3.23 -13.02
C VAL A 424 -27.50 -4.08 -13.14
N LYS A 425 -28.41 -3.74 -14.07
CA LYS A 425 -29.61 -4.54 -14.33
C LYS A 425 -29.30 -5.97 -14.82
N GLN A 426 -28.24 -6.14 -15.61
CA GLN A 426 -27.81 -7.47 -16.06
C GLN A 426 -27.23 -8.30 -14.91
N MET A 427 -26.43 -7.69 -14.03
CA MET A 427 -25.87 -8.35 -12.84
C MET A 427 -26.98 -8.78 -11.86
N THR A 428 -27.95 -7.93 -11.58
CA THR A 428 -29.08 -8.25 -10.68
C THR A 428 -30.01 -9.32 -11.23
N ARG A 429 -30.03 -9.53 -12.55
CA ARG A 429 -30.82 -10.61 -13.22
C ARG A 429 -30.03 -11.91 -13.39
N GLY A 430 -28.84 -12.05 -12.81
CA GLY A 430 -28.03 -13.27 -12.88
C GLY A 430 -27.44 -13.58 -14.25
N ARG A 431 -27.47 -12.63 -15.20
CA ARG A 431 -26.86 -12.76 -16.53
C ARG A 431 -25.50 -12.07 -16.53
N MET A 432 -24.41 -12.84 -16.47
CA MET A 432 -23.07 -12.28 -16.70
C MET A 432 -22.98 -11.68 -18.11
N PRO A 433 -22.44 -10.44 -18.24
CA PRO A 433 -22.21 -9.83 -19.54
C PRO A 433 -21.25 -10.68 -20.37
N LYS A 434 -21.55 -10.86 -21.66
CA LYS A 434 -20.75 -11.67 -22.61
C LYS A 434 -19.28 -11.20 -22.81
N GLY A 435 -18.81 -10.20 -22.10
CA GLY A 435 -17.44 -9.69 -22.16
C GLY A 435 -16.53 -10.03 -20.98
N LEU A 436 -17.07 -10.50 -19.83
CA LEU A 436 -16.30 -10.89 -18.64
C LEU A 436 -16.18 -12.42 -18.46
N GLY A 437 -16.67 -13.22 -19.40
CA GLY A 437 -16.76 -14.68 -19.33
C GLY A 437 -15.45 -15.45 -19.60
N GLY A 438 -14.28 -14.84 -19.41
CA GLY A 438 -12.97 -15.47 -19.62
C GLY A 438 -12.38 -16.24 -18.43
N PHE A 439 -13.08 -16.32 -17.29
CA PHE A 439 -12.58 -17.00 -16.09
C PHE A 439 -13.57 -18.03 -15.57
N GLY A 440 -13.52 -19.21 -16.15
CA GLY A 440 -14.32 -20.36 -15.69
C GLY A 440 -14.11 -21.56 -16.61
N GLY A 441 -12.89 -22.11 -16.61
CA GLY A 441 -12.61 -23.36 -17.33
C GLY A 441 -13.40 -24.52 -16.74
N LYS A 442 -14.46 -24.96 -17.45
CA LYS A 442 -14.92 -26.33 -17.38
C LYS A 442 -14.75 -26.94 -18.77
N GLY A 443 -13.83 -27.90 -18.83
CA GLY A 443 -13.63 -28.76 -19.96
C GLY A 443 -14.95 -29.42 -20.37
N GLY A 444 -15.43 -29.05 -21.55
CA GLY A 444 -16.54 -29.68 -22.21
C GLY A 444 -16.05 -30.81 -23.09
N MET A 445 -16.27 -32.03 -22.67
CA MET A 445 -16.11 -33.25 -23.46
C MET A 445 -16.85 -33.15 -24.80
N SER A 446 -16.03 -33.26 -25.84
CA SER A 446 -16.47 -33.61 -27.19
C SER A 446 -17.31 -34.89 -27.15
N ARG A 447 -18.51 -34.85 -27.69
CA ARG A 447 -19.18 -36.02 -28.20
C ARG A 447 -19.30 -35.88 -29.71
N MET A 448 -18.36 -36.51 -30.41
CA MET A 448 -18.56 -37.04 -31.75
C MET A 448 -19.62 -38.14 -31.72
N HIS A 449 -20.67 -37.97 -32.48
CA HIS A 449 -21.47 -39.01 -33.11
C HIS A 449 -22.14 -38.30 -34.28
N GLY A 450 -22.08 -38.69 -35.52
CA GLY A 450 -21.94 -39.99 -36.11
C GLY A 450 -22.76 -39.90 -37.39
N PHE A 451 -22.09 -40.20 -38.45
CA PHE A 451 -22.62 -40.36 -39.81
C PHE A 451 -24.01 -40.98 -39.91
N GLY A 452 -24.85 -40.43 -40.82
CA GLY A 452 -26.07 -41.07 -41.24
C GLY A 452 -26.62 -40.50 -42.57
N ARG A 453 -26.09 -41.01 -43.69
CA ARG A 453 -26.61 -40.89 -45.05
C ARG A 453 -28.10 -41.15 -45.10
N LYS A 454 -28.86 -40.44 -45.93
CA LYS A 454 -29.53 -41.06 -47.11
C LYS A 454 -30.16 -40.01 -48.02
N LYS A 455 -29.74 -40.11 -49.30
CA LYS A 455 -30.44 -39.57 -50.50
C LYS A 455 -31.78 -40.29 -50.71
N ARG A 456 -32.74 -39.59 -51.26
CA ARG A 456 -33.66 -39.98 -52.35
C ARG A 456 -34.55 -38.79 -52.72
N PHE A 457 -34.37 -38.30 -53.94
CA PHE A 457 -35.12 -38.42 -55.15
C PHE A 457 -36.66 -38.48 -54.95
N LYS A 458 -37.40 -37.44 -55.27
CA LYS A 458 -38.17 -37.16 -56.49
C LYS A 458 -38.52 -35.68 -56.53
#